data_a301f2c652e6a2a541a604f0e9d83302
#
_entry.id   a301f2c652e6a2a541a604f0e9d83302
#
_cell.length_a   1.000
_cell.length_b   1.000
_cell.length_c   1.000
_cell.angle_alpha   90.00
_cell.angle_beta   90.00
_cell.angle_gamma   90.00
#
_symmetry.space_group_name_H-M   'P 1'
#
loop_
_entity.id
_entity.type
_entity.pdbx_description
1 polymer ?
#
loop_
_entity_poly.entity_id
_entity_poly.type
_entity_poly.pdbx_seq_one_letter_code
_entity_poly.pdbx_strand_id
1 'polypeptide(L)'
;MAVHPGMMIRPELEERGISQKEFAKMLGTQPSHLSEVLNGKRALTTELAVKIENAIGLPAKILLSAQTQYELESTVEDSQHETVAVTIPVRDRSLLQELVRKFGWACVF
;
A
#
# COMPACT_ATOMS: atom_id res chain seq x y z
N MET A 1 -2.49 6.39 -10.00
CA MET A 1 -2.16 7.10 -8.77
C MET A 1 -2.77 6.37 -7.58
N ALA A 2 -1.95 6.00 -6.61
CA ALA A 2 -2.44 5.27 -5.45
C ALA A 2 -3.10 6.20 -4.44
N VAL A 3 -4.20 5.73 -3.88
CA VAL A 3 -4.90 6.46 -2.82
C VAL A 3 -4.51 5.82 -1.49
N HIS A 4 -3.92 6.63 -0.61
CA HIS A 4 -3.59 6.16 0.72
C HIS A 4 -4.88 5.98 1.54
N PRO A 5 -4.98 4.93 2.38
CA PRO A 5 -6.18 4.71 3.19
C PRO A 5 -6.59 5.91 4.03
N GLY A 6 -5.63 6.71 4.49
CA GLY A 6 -5.92 7.92 5.24
C GLY A 6 -6.78 8.92 4.48
N MET A 7 -6.65 8.96 3.16
CA MET A 7 -7.45 9.84 2.32
C MET A 7 -8.91 9.42 2.28
N MET A 8 -9.19 8.17 2.55
CA MET A 8 -10.56 7.65 2.61
C MET A 8 -11.17 7.83 3.99
N ILE A 9 -10.34 7.72 5.02
CA ILE A 9 -10.78 7.78 6.40
C ILE A 9 -11.06 9.21 6.85
N ARG A 10 -10.18 10.15 6.51
CA ARG A 10 -10.31 11.53 6.96
C ARG A 10 -11.65 12.20 6.59
N PRO A 11 -12.11 12.10 5.33
CA PRO A 11 -13.39 12.70 4.98
C PRO A 11 -14.56 12.10 5.77
N GLU A 12 -14.50 10.80 6.05
CA GLU A 12 -15.54 10.15 6.85
C GLU A 12 -15.57 10.70 8.27
N LEU A 13 -14.41 10.95 8.85
CA LEU A 13 -14.34 11.51 10.19
C LEU A 13 -14.88 12.95 10.21
N GLU A 14 -14.54 13.73 9.21
CA GLU A 14 -15.02 15.11 9.11
C GLU A 14 -16.52 15.15 8.95
N GLU A 15 -17.07 14.31 8.09
CA GLU A 15 -18.50 14.24 7.84
C GLU A 15 -19.27 13.83 9.10
N ARG A 16 -18.68 12.97 9.92
CA ARG A 16 -19.30 12.49 11.15
C ARG A 16 -19.00 13.38 12.36
N GLY A 17 -18.13 14.38 12.18
CA GLY A 17 -17.76 15.27 13.28
C GLY A 17 -16.91 14.59 14.34
N ILE A 18 -16.13 13.57 13.96
CA ILE A 18 -15.28 12.82 14.89
C ILE A 18 -13.86 13.30 14.74
N SER A 19 -13.20 13.66 15.85
CA SER A 19 -11.80 14.04 15.82
C SER A 19 -10.91 12.79 15.76
N GLN A 20 -9.65 12.96 15.34
CA GLN A 20 -8.71 11.83 15.33
C GLN A 20 -8.52 11.25 16.73
N LYS A 21 -8.51 12.10 17.72
CA LYS A 21 -8.36 11.66 19.11
C LYS A 21 -9.54 10.80 19.56
N GLU A 22 -10.74 11.22 19.23
CA GLU A 22 -11.95 10.47 19.53
C GLU A 22 -11.96 9.14 18.78
N PHE A 23 -11.57 9.17 17.52
CA PHE A 23 -11.53 7.96 16.71
C PHE A 23 -10.50 6.96 17.24
N ALA A 24 -9.33 7.44 17.64
CA ALA A 24 -8.33 6.58 18.26
C ALA A 24 -8.87 5.90 19.51
N LYS A 25 -9.63 6.66 20.29
CA LYS A 25 -10.25 6.12 21.50
C LYS A 25 -11.29 5.05 21.15
N MET A 26 -12.09 5.29 20.11
CA MET A 26 -13.05 4.30 19.62
C MET A 26 -12.38 3.02 19.15
N LEU A 27 -11.22 3.14 18.54
CA LEU A 27 -10.46 2.00 18.02
C LEU A 27 -9.60 1.32 19.09
N GLY A 28 -9.46 1.96 20.26
CA GLY A 28 -8.61 1.43 21.30
C GLY A 28 -7.13 1.53 20.97
N THR A 29 -6.73 2.51 20.19
CA THR A 29 -5.34 2.71 19.80
C THR A 29 -4.84 4.08 20.27
N GLN A 30 -3.51 4.24 20.25
CA GLN A 30 -2.92 5.52 20.62
C GLN A 30 -3.18 6.58 19.54
N PRO A 31 -3.52 7.82 19.93
CA PRO A 31 -3.73 8.88 18.94
C PRO A 31 -2.53 9.13 18.03
N SER A 32 -1.31 9.01 18.58
CA SER A 32 -0.10 9.17 17.77
C SER A 32 0.04 8.06 16.74
N HIS A 33 -0.30 6.84 17.09
CA HIS A 33 -0.27 5.70 16.17
C HIS A 33 -1.27 5.92 15.04
N LEU A 34 -2.49 6.31 15.37
CA LEU A 34 -3.51 6.58 14.36
C LEU A 34 -3.08 7.71 13.44
N SER A 35 -2.52 8.78 13.99
CA SER A 35 -2.02 9.90 13.21
C SER A 35 -0.97 9.46 12.21
N GLU A 36 -0.03 8.60 12.63
CA GLU A 36 1.00 8.06 11.74
C GLU A 36 0.39 7.23 10.61
N VAL A 37 -0.60 6.42 10.92
CA VAL A 37 -1.29 5.61 9.91
C VAL A 37 -2.01 6.51 8.91
N LEU A 38 -2.72 7.52 9.39
CA LEU A 38 -3.46 8.43 8.51
C LEU A 38 -2.56 9.29 7.65
N ASN A 39 -1.35 9.55 8.11
CA ASN A 39 -0.37 10.36 7.36
C ASN A 39 0.57 9.53 6.48
N GLY A 40 0.36 8.22 6.44
CA GLY A 40 1.17 7.35 5.60
C GLY A 40 2.52 6.98 6.16
N LYS A 41 2.79 7.32 7.42
CA LYS A 41 4.07 7.01 8.06
C LYS A 41 4.12 5.60 8.63
N ARG A 42 2.98 4.97 8.77
CA ARG A 42 2.86 3.63 9.32
C ARG A 42 1.80 2.87 8.54
N ALA A 43 2.08 1.61 8.25
CA ALA A 43 1.16 0.79 7.47
C ALA A 43 -0.12 0.48 8.25
N LEU A 44 -1.23 0.41 7.53
CA LEU A 44 -2.50 0.00 8.09
C LEU A 44 -2.52 -1.52 8.23
N THR A 45 -2.71 -2.01 9.45
CA THR A 45 -2.77 -3.45 9.68
C THR A 45 -4.17 -3.98 9.45
N THR A 46 -4.27 -5.30 9.24
CA THR A 46 -5.57 -5.95 9.06
C THR A 46 -6.45 -5.75 10.28
N GLU A 47 -5.88 -5.87 11.47
CA GLU A 47 -6.63 -5.67 12.71
C GLU A 47 -7.21 -4.27 12.81
N LEU A 48 -6.40 -3.26 12.50
CA LEU A 48 -6.87 -1.89 12.56
C LEU A 48 -7.92 -1.62 11.49
N ALA A 49 -7.76 -2.19 10.30
CA ALA A 49 -8.75 -2.05 9.23
C ALA A 49 -10.10 -2.62 9.64
N VAL A 50 -10.12 -3.76 10.31
CA VAL A 50 -11.36 -4.36 10.80
C VAL A 50 -12.00 -3.48 11.88
N LYS A 51 -11.19 -2.91 12.76
CA LYS A 51 -11.70 -2.00 13.79
C LYS A 51 -12.33 -0.75 13.18
N ILE A 52 -11.70 -0.22 12.12
CA ILE A 52 -12.23 0.95 11.40
C ILE A 52 -13.55 0.58 10.72
N GLU A 53 -13.63 -0.56 10.10
CA GLU A 53 -14.85 -1.03 9.48
C GLU A 53 -15.99 -1.10 10.50
N ASN A 54 -15.71 -1.65 11.67
CA ASN A 54 -16.71 -1.74 12.72
C ASN A 54 -17.13 -0.37 13.29
N ALA A 55 -16.20 0.58 13.27
CA ALA A 55 -16.44 1.90 13.84
C ALA A 55 -17.22 2.84 12.90
N ILE A 56 -16.83 2.89 11.63
CA ILE A 56 -17.41 3.85 10.69
C ILE A 56 -17.97 3.21 9.41
N GLY A 57 -17.87 1.91 9.27
CA GLY A 57 -18.48 1.21 8.16
C GLY A 57 -17.68 1.20 6.86
N LEU A 58 -16.44 1.68 6.86
CA LEU A 58 -15.57 1.56 5.69
C LEU A 58 -15.06 0.12 5.59
N PRO A 59 -15.29 -0.57 4.46
CA PRO A 59 -14.88 -1.97 4.34
C PRO A 59 -13.38 -2.16 4.53
N ALA A 60 -13.02 -3.07 5.41
CA ALA A 60 -11.60 -3.38 5.67
C ALA A 60 -10.89 -3.81 4.39
N LYS A 61 -11.58 -4.57 3.54
CA LYS A 61 -11.03 -5.03 2.27
C LYS A 61 -10.59 -3.87 1.39
N ILE A 62 -11.40 -2.82 1.30
CA ILE A 62 -11.08 -1.65 0.50
C ILE A 62 -9.90 -0.90 1.09
N LEU A 63 -9.89 -0.74 2.41
CA LEU A 63 -8.79 -0.07 3.10
C LEU A 63 -7.46 -0.79 2.91
N LEU A 64 -7.49 -2.11 3.03
CA LEU A 64 -6.29 -2.92 2.86
C LEU A 64 -5.84 -2.96 1.41
N SER A 65 -6.77 -2.98 0.46
CA SER A 65 -6.43 -2.90 -0.95
C SER A 65 -5.75 -1.58 -1.30
N ALA A 66 -6.25 -0.47 -0.74
CA ALA A 66 -5.65 0.83 -0.95
C ALA A 66 -4.24 0.89 -0.36
N GLN A 67 -4.05 0.32 0.83
CA GLN A 67 -2.74 0.27 1.47
C GLN A 67 -1.75 -0.53 0.63
N THR A 68 -2.16 -1.70 0.16
CA THR A 68 -1.33 -2.57 -0.64
C THR A 68 -0.93 -1.88 -1.95
N GLN A 69 -1.87 -1.25 -2.61
CA GLN A 69 -1.59 -0.57 -3.86
C GLN A 69 -0.66 0.62 -3.66
N TYR A 70 -0.85 1.35 -2.57
CA TYR A 70 0.03 2.44 -2.21
C TYR A 70 1.47 1.96 -1.99
N GLU A 71 1.62 0.86 -1.26
CA GLU A 71 2.93 0.26 -1.03
C GLU A 71 3.58 -0.24 -2.32
N LEU A 72 2.79 -0.87 -3.18
CA LEU A 72 3.29 -1.37 -4.45
C LEU A 72 3.79 -0.24 -5.36
N GLU A 73 3.05 0.84 -5.45
CA GLU A 73 3.47 1.97 -6.27
C GLU A 73 4.74 2.63 -5.73
N SER A 74 4.83 2.77 -4.41
CA SER A 74 6.04 3.31 -3.79
C SER A 74 7.25 2.40 -4.04
N THR A 75 7.04 1.10 -3.94
CA THR A 75 8.10 0.12 -4.18
C THR A 75 8.53 0.11 -5.64
N VAL A 76 7.58 0.23 -6.56
CA VAL A 76 7.89 0.28 -7.99
C VAL A 76 8.71 1.52 -8.32
N GLU A 77 8.36 2.66 -7.75
CA GLU A 77 9.13 3.88 -7.96
C GLU A 77 10.56 3.73 -7.47
N ASP A 78 10.74 3.16 -6.28
CA ASP A 78 12.07 2.90 -5.74
C ASP A 78 12.82 1.89 -6.60
N SER A 79 12.16 0.86 -7.06
CA SER A 79 12.75 -0.15 -7.91
C SER A 79 13.18 0.42 -9.25
N GLN A 80 12.40 1.31 -9.83
CA GLN A 80 12.76 1.96 -11.09
C GLN A 80 14.02 2.79 -10.91
N HIS A 81 14.15 3.43 -9.77
CA HIS A 81 15.33 4.21 -9.47
C HIS A 81 16.57 3.33 -9.41
N GLU A 82 16.45 2.19 -8.77
CA GLU A 82 17.54 1.22 -8.66
C GLU A 82 17.82 0.53 -9.98
N THR A 83 16.80 0.20 -10.74
CA THR A 83 16.94 -0.51 -12.00
C THR A 83 17.77 0.28 -12.99
N VAL A 84 17.60 1.60 -13.00
CA VAL A 84 18.40 2.45 -13.88
C VAL A 84 19.88 2.32 -13.54
N ALA A 85 20.19 2.23 -12.26
CA ALA A 85 21.57 2.10 -11.82
C ALA A 85 22.14 0.72 -12.09
N VAL A 86 21.33 -0.30 -11.94
CA VAL A 86 21.79 -1.68 -12.08
C VAL A 86 22.01 -2.09 -13.51
N THR A 87 21.19 -1.64 -14.41
CA THR A 87 21.34 -1.93 -15.84
C THR A 87 21.59 -3.40 -16.11
N ILE A 88 20.73 -4.18 -15.65
CA ILE A 88 20.83 -5.62 -15.67
C ILE A 88 20.93 -6.28 -17.04
N PRO A 89 20.28 -5.75 -18.06
CA PRO A 89 20.02 -6.49 -19.30
C PRO A 89 21.20 -7.24 -19.91
N VAL A 90 22.34 -6.62 -19.90
CA VAL A 90 23.51 -7.23 -20.55
C VAL A 90 24.00 -8.46 -19.81
N ARG A 91 23.98 -8.38 -18.50
CA ARG A 91 24.49 -9.47 -17.66
C ARG A 91 23.58 -10.69 -17.71
N ASP A 92 22.29 -10.45 -17.85
CA ASP A 92 21.30 -11.51 -17.75
C ASP A 92 20.87 -12.07 -19.11
N ARG A 93 21.62 -11.76 -20.16
CA ARG A 93 21.27 -12.25 -21.48
C ARG A 93 21.20 -13.79 -21.52
N SER A 94 22.13 -14.45 -20.89
CA SER A 94 22.15 -15.91 -20.85
C SER A 94 20.97 -16.43 -20.02
N LEU A 95 20.63 -15.73 -18.96
CA LEU A 95 19.48 -16.09 -18.14
C LEU A 95 18.18 -15.97 -18.93
N LEU A 96 18.05 -14.89 -19.70
CA LEU A 96 16.88 -14.71 -20.54
C LEU A 96 16.77 -15.80 -21.58
N GLN A 97 17.87 -16.22 -22.16
CA GLN A 97 17.87 -17.31 -23.12
C GLN A 97 17.43 -18.63 -22.46
N GLU A 98 17.85 -18.87 -21.26
CA GLU A 98 17.40 -20.03 -20.51
C GLU A 98 15.91 -20.00 -20.23
N LEU A 99 15.39 -18.83 -19.86
CA LEU A 99 13.97 -18.68 -19.62
C LEU A 99 13.16 -18.91 -20.89
N VAL A 100 13.61 -18.38 -22.01
CA VAL A 100 12.95 -18.59 -23.28
C VAL A 100 12.94 -20.08 -23.64
N ARG A 101 14.06 -20.73 -23.47
CA ARG A 101 14.19 -22.15 -23.78
C ARG A 101 13.30 -23.01 -22.87
N LYS A 102 13.29 -22.66 -21.59
CA LYS A 102 12.56 -23.40 -20.59
C LYS A 102 11.04 -23.24 -20.72
N PHE A 103 10.59 -22.03 -21.02
CA PHE A 103 9.18 -21.72 -21.06
C PHE A 103 8.62 -21.54 -22.48
N GLY A 104 9.45 -21.68 -23.49
CA GLY A 104 8.98 -21.59 -24.85
C GLY A 104 8.58 -20.19 -25.29
N TRP A 105 9.20 -19.15 -24.74
CA TRP A 105 8.88 -17.76 -25.06
C TRP A 105 9.65 -17.26 -26.27
N ALA A 106 9.69 -18.04 -27.31
CA ALA A 106 10.47 -17.69 -28.48
C ALA A 106 10.02 -16.39 -29.13
N CYS A 107 8.77 -16.06 -29.01
CA CYS A 107 8.21 -14.86 -29.61
C CYS A 107 8.67 -13.58 -28.94
N VAL A 108 9.27 -13.66 -27.79
CA VAL A 108 9.71 -12.49 -27.04
C VAL A 108 10.91 -11.81 -27.70
N PHE A 109 11.62 -12.55 -28.49
CA PHE A 109 12.82 -12.05 -29.14
C PHE A 109 12.72 -12.24 -30.65
#